data_4ba9e215318dbb17541811b73738056e
#
_entry.id   4ba9e215318dbb17541811b73738056e
#
_cell.length_a   1.000
_cell.length_b   1.000
_cell.length_c   1.000
_cell.angle_alpha   90.00
_cell.angle_beta   90.00
_cell.angle_gamma   90.00
#
_symmetry.space_group_name_H-M   'P 1'
#
loop_
_entity.id
_entity.type
_entity.pdbx_description
1 polymer ?
#
loop_
_entity_poly.entity_id
_entity_poly.type
_entity_poly.pdbx_seq_one_letter_code
_entity_poly.pdbx_strand_id
1 'polypeptide(L)'
;MTFTAVLFDLDGVITDTAEYHYRAWKKLAEELGIGIDRKFNEQLKGVSRDDSLKRILAHGGKTVGEAEFAELTRRKNDNYVEMIQAVKPEDVYPGILPLLEALRANGKKIALASASKNGPFLLERMGLTHFFDTVADPAAVAHSKPAPDIFLAAAEGAGADIRQCIGIEDAAAGVAAIKAAGALPVGVGKAEDLGGDIALVSETAGLTYAYLQNVWTQSGR
;
A
#
# COMPACT_ATOMS: atom_id res chain seq x y z
N MET A 1 8.29 26.13 0.29
CA MET A 1 8.04 25.36 1.54
C MET A 1 8.56 23.92 1.33
N THR A 2 8.79 23.13 2.37
CA THR A 2 9.21 21.71 2.23
C THR A 2 8.08 20.79 2.67
N PHE A 3 8.04 19.55 2.18
CA PHE A 3 7.08 18.56 2.69
C PHE A 3 7.34 18.26 4.18
N THR A 4 6.29 17.86 4.89
CA THR A 4 6.35 17.59 6.33
C THR A 4 6.27 16.08 6.64
N ALA A 5 5.61 15.29 5.79
CA ALA A 5 5.44 13.86 6.00
C ALA A 5 5.54 13.07 4.71
N VAL A 6 5.88 11.78 4.85
CA VAL A 6 5.81 10.78 3.79
C VAL A 6 4.87 9.66 4.24
N LEU A 7 3.89 9.38 3.39
CA LEU A 7 2.85 8.36 3.60
C LEU A 7 3.15 7.18 2.67
N PHE A 8 3.50 6.05 3.25
CA PHE A 8 3.92 4.87 2.50
C PHE A 8 2.77 3.87 2.34
N ASP A 9 2.56 3.37 1.13
CA ASP A 9 1.97 2.04 1.00
C ASP A 9 2.97 0.97 1.48
N LEU A 10 2.51 -0.26 1.62
CA LEU A 10 3.32 -1.37 2.12
C LEU A 10 3.75 -2.33 1.00
N ASP A 11 2.74 -2.93 0.36
CA ASP A 11 2.92 -4.01 -0.61
C ASP A 11 3.47 -3.44 -1.94
N GLY A 12 4.65 -3.87 -2.35
CA GLY A 12 5.29 -3.33 -3.55
C GLY A 12 6.07 -2.03 -3.33
N VAL A 13 5.99 -1.42 -2.14
CA VAL A 13 6.75 -0.22 -1.76
C VAL A 13 7.80 -0.52 -0.69
N ILE A 14 7.40 -1.11 0.44
CA ILE A 14 8.32 -1.44 1.54
C ILE A 14 8.90 -2.84 1.38
N THR A 15 8.08 -3.79 0.92
CA THR A 15 8.45 -5.20 0.76
C THR A 15 7.59 -5.87 -0.31
N ASP A 16 7.99 -7.06 -0.78
CA ASP A 16 7.24 -7.86 -1.77
C ASP A 16 6.25 -8.82 -1.08
N THR A 17 5.20 -8.30 -0.50
CA THR A 17 4.10 -9.12 -0.01
C THR A 17 2.95 -9.26 -1.03
N ALA A 18 3.02 -8.55 -2.15
CA ALA A 18 2.06 -8.65 -3.25
C ALA A 18 1.96 -10.09 -3.81
N GLU A 19 3.08 -10.80 -3.90
CA GLU A 19 3.10 -12.20 -4.32
C GLU A 19 2.35 -13.12 -3.33
N TYR A 20 2.49 -12.90 -2.02
CA TYR A 20 1.74 -13.65 -1.00
C TYR A 20 0.24 -13.36 -1.08
N HIS A 21 -0.14 -12.10 -1.33
CA HIS A 21 -1.53 -11.74 -1.59
C HIS A 21 -2.09 -12.47 -2.80
N TYR A 22 -1.35 -12.47 -3.93
CA TYR A 22 -1.75 -13.19 -5.14
C TYR A 22 -1.94 -14.68 -4.89
N ARG A 23 -0.97 -15.34 -4.25
CA ARG A 23 -1.06 -16.79 -3.95
C ARG A 23 -2.26 -17.12 -3.06
N ALA A 24 -2.50 -16.30 -2.03
CA ALA A 24 -3.65 -16.52 -1.14
C ALA A 24 -4.98 -16.33 -1.85
N TRP A 25 -5.10 -15.33 -2.73
CA TRP A 25 -6.29 -15.13 -3.54
C TRP A 25 -6.47 -16.21 -4.61
N LYS A 26 -5.40 -16.59 -5.29
CA LYS A 26 -5.43 -17.65 -6.29
C LYS A 26 -5.89 -18.98 -5.70
N LYS A 27 -5.34 -19.37 -4.56
CA LYS A 27 -5.75 -20.59 -3.84
C LYS A 27 -7.25 -20.55 -3.52
N LEU A 28 -7.76 -19.46 -2.94
CA LEU A 28 -9.17 -19.33 -2.61
C LEU A 28 -10.07 -19.35 -3.86
N ALA A 29 -9.67 -18.65 -4.91
CA ALA A 29 -10.42 -18.61 -6.17
C ALA A 29 -10.50 -19.99 -6.83
N GLU A 30 -9.40 -20.76 -6.85
CA GLU A 30 -9.37 -22.13 -7.35
C GLU A 30 -10.30 -23.05 -6.57
N GLU A 31 -10.37 -22.95 -5.24
CA GLU A 31 -11.31 -23.70 -4.40
C GLU A 31 -12.78 -23.37 -4.75
N LEU A 32 -13.04 -22.15 -5.21
CA LEU A 32 -14.34 -21.73 -5.70
C LEU A 32 -14.59 -22.06 -7.18
N GLY A 33 -13.62 -22.70 -7.87
CA GLY A 33 -13.70 -22.94 -9.30
C GLY A 33 -13.57 -21.69 -10.17
N ILE A 34 -12.91 -20.64 -9.65
CA ILE A 34 -12.70 -19.37 -10.35
C ILE A 34 -11.21 -19.27 -10.73
N GLY A 35 -10.92 -19.13 -12.02
CA GLY A 35 -9.56 -18.89 -12.50
C GLY A 35 -9.20 -17.41 -12.38
N ILE A 36 -8.10 -17.09 -11.71
CA ILE A 36 -7.50 -15.75 -11.72
C ILE A 36 -6.03 -15.86 -12.13
N ASP A 37 -5.61 -14.96 -13.00
CA ASP A 37 -4.22 -14.83 -13.46
C ASP A 37 -3.57 -13.56 -12.88
N ARG A 38 -2.30 -13.35 -13.23
CA ARG A 38 -1.56 -12.16 -12.78
C ARG A 38 -2.15 -10.86 -13.34
N LYS A 39 -2.68 -10.88 -14.57
CA LYS A 39 -3.33 -9.72 -15.17
C LYS A 39 -4.60 -9.33 -14.41
N PHE A 40 -5.41 -10.32 -14.03
CA PHE A 40 -6.58 -10.07 -13.19
C PHE A 40 -6.15 -9.54 -11.80
N ASN A 41 -5.04 -10.06 -11.24
CA ASN A 41 -4.56 -9.65 -9.93
C ASN A 41 -4.15 -8.17 -9.86
N GLU A 42 -3.75 -7.53 -10.98
CA GLU A 42 -3.39 -6.10 -10.97
C GLU A 42 -4.54 -5.21 -10.47
N GLN A 43 -5.79 -5.57 -10.77
CA GLN A 43 -6.95 -4.83 -10.26
C GLN A 43 -7.26 -5.10 -8.77
N LEU A 44 -6.61 -6.06 -8.14
CA LEU A 44 -6.75 -6.35 -6.71
C LEU A 44 -5.70 -5.62 -5.86
N LYS A 45 -4.64 -5.07 -6.47
CA LYS A 45 -3.60 -4.34 -5.76
C LYS A 45 -4.15 -3.06 -5.15
N GLY A 46 -3.71 -2.77 -3.94
CA GLY A 46 -4.05 -1.53 -3.24
C GLY A 46 -5.50 -1.43 -2.75
N VAL A 47 -6.37 -2.42 -3.01
CA VAL A 47 -7.75 -2.40 -2.54
C VAL A 47 -7.96 -3.29 -1.31
N SER A 48 -9.08 -3.07 -0.60
CA SER A 48 -9.41 -3.85 0.60
C SER A 48 -9.61 -5.33 0.30
N ARG A 49 -9.47 -6.17 1.34
CA ARG A 49 -9.75 -7.61 1.26
C ARG A 49 -11.17 -7.89 0.79
N ASP A 50 -12.13 -7.16 1.31
CA ASP A 50 -13.55 -7.35 0.99
C ASP A 50 -13.87 -6.97 -0.45
N ASP A 51 -13.30 -5.86 -0.94
CA ASP A 51 -13.49 -5.45 -2.33
C ASP A 51 -12.75 -6.38 -3.31
N SER A 52 -11.61 -6.93 -2.91
CA SER A 52 -10.90 -7.96 -3.69
C SER A 52 -11.75 -9.21 -3.84
N LEU A 53 -12.38 -9.72 -2.76
CA LEU A 53 -13.27 -10.87 -2.83
C LEU A 53 -14.50 -10.59 -3.70
N LYS A 54 -15.12 -9.41 -3.57
CA LYS A 54 -16.26 -9.01 -4.42
C LYS A 54 -15.87 -9.06 -5.92
N ARG A 55 -14.69 -8.56 -6.28
CA ARG A 55 -14.19 -8.59 -7.67
C ARG A 55 -13.96 -10.02 -8.16
N ILE A 56 -13.38 -10.89 -7.33
CA ILE A 56 -13.16 -12.31 -7.66
C ILE A 56 -14.49 -13.03 -7.87
N LEU A 57 -15.45 -12.85 -6.96
CA LEU A 57 -16.78 -13.46 -7.09
C LEU A 57 -17.50 -12.98 -8.34
N ALA A 58 -17.48 -11.67 -8.61
CA ALA A 58 -18.07 -11.09 -9.82
C ALA A 58 -17.42 -11.65 -11.09
N HIS A 59 -16.10 -11.78 -11.12
CA HIS A 59 -15.35 -12.39 -12.22
C HIS A 59 -15.77 -13.85 -12.49
N GLY A 60 -16.01 -14.61 -11.43
CA GLY A 60 -16.49 -15.99 -11.51
C GLY A 60 -18.01 -16.12 -11.69
N GLY A 61 -18.76 -15.01 -11.78
CA GLY A 61 -20.23 -15.04 -11.84
C GLY A 61 -20.89 -15.68 -10.62
N LYS A 62 -20.24 -15.58 -9.44
CA LYS A 62 -20.72 -16.20 -8.19
C LYS A 62 -21.30 -15.14 -7.23
N THR A 63 -22.30 -15.58 -6.49
CA THR A 63 -22.89 -14.83 -5.38
C THR A 63 -22.87 -15.72 -4.14
N VAL A 64 -22.46 -15.17 -3.01
CA VAL A 64 -22.41 -15.86 -1.71
C VAL A 64 -23.19 -15.05 -0.66
N GLY A 65 -23.69 -15.73 0.37
CA GLY A 65 -24.31 -15.08 1.50
C GLY A 65 -23.29 -14.39 2.41
N GLU A 66 -23.76 -13.53 3.30
CA GLU A 66 -22.91 -12.73 4.21
C GLU A 66 -21.99 -13.61 5.07
N ALA A 67 -22.54 -14.68 5.66
CA ALA A 67 -21.75 -15.60 6.50
C ALA A 67 -20.64 -16.32 5.70
N GLU A 68 -20.94 -16.76 4.48
CA GLU A 68 -19.96 -17.37 3.59
C GLU A 68 -18.90 -16.36 3.14
N PHE A 69 -19.30 -15.13 2.82
CA PHE A 69 -18.38 -14.05 2.47
C PHE A 69 -17.36 -13.78 3.59
N ALA A 70 -17.85 -13.68 4.84
CA ALA A 70 -17.00 -13.50 6.00
C ALA A 70 -16.03 -14.66 6.20
N GLU A 71 -16.48 -15.90 6.01
CA GLU A 71 -15.64 -17.09 6.10
C GLU A 71 -14.56 -17.13 5.00
N LEU A 72 -14.90 -16.80 3.76
CA LEU A 72 -13.96 -16.76 2.65
C LEU A 72 -12.86 -15.69 2.86
N THR A 73 -13.25 -14.49 3.36
CA THR A 73 -12.28 -13.44 3.70
C THR A 73 -11.36 -13.87 4.84
N ARG A 74 -11.88 -14.55 5.85
CA ARG A 74 -11.11 -15.10 6.96
C ARG A 74 -10.11 -16.14 6.45
N ARG A 75 -10.55 -17.13 5.67
CA ARG A 75 -9.69 -18.21 5.13
C ARG A 75 -8.56 -17.66 4.26
N LYS A 76 -8.87 -16.69 3.38
CA LYS A 76 -7.82 -16.00 2.61
C LYS A 76 -6.78 -15.35 3.53
N ASN A 77 -7.25 -14.69 4.58
CA ASN A 77 -6.35 -14.03 5.52
C ASN A 77 -5.47 -15.04 6.26
N ASP A 78 -6.04 -16.14 6.74
CA ASP A 78 -5.29 -17.18 7.46
C ASP A 78 -4.17 -17.76 6.57
N ASN A 79 -4.49 -18.08 5.30
CA ASN A 79 -3.48 -18.52 4.32
C ASN A 79 -2.38 -17.45 4.10
N TYR A 80 -2.75 -16.18 4.05
CA TYR A 80 -1.80 -15.09 3.88
C TYR A 80 -0.92 -14.92 5.12
N VAL A 81 -1.52 -14.91 6.32
CA VAL A 81 -0.80 -14.77 7.58
C VAL A 81 0.22 -15.89 7.79
N GLU A 82 -0.12 -17.12 7.40
CA GLU A 82 0.82 -18.23 7.43
C GLU A 82 2.06 -17.96 6.56
N MET A 83 1.86 -17.45 5.34
CA MET A 83 2.96 -17.16 4.42
C MET A 83 3.85 -16.01 4.90
N ILE A 84 3.27 -14.95 5.45
CA ILE A 84 4.04 -13.78 5.91
C ILE A 84 4.80 -14.00 7.23
N GLN A 85 4.62 -15.14 7.90
CA GLN A 85 5.48 -15.53 9.03
C GLN A 85 6.96 -15.65 8.62
N ALA A 86 7.22 -15.93 7.35
CA ALA A 86 8.57 -16.04 6.80
C ALA A 86 9.25 -14.68 6.55
N VAL A 87 8.49 -13.57 6.57
CA VAL A 87 9.03 -12.23 6.34
C VAL A 87 10.03 -11.85 7.44
N LYS A 88 11.13 -11.24 7.05
CA LYS A 88 12.28 -10.89 7.89
C LYS A 88 12.89 -9.56 7.44
N PRO A 89 13.81 -8.95 8.21
CA PRO A 89 14.41 -7.65 7.89
C PRO A 89 15.05 -7.56 6.49
N GLU A 90 15.61 -8.66 6.00
CA GLU A 90 16.26 -8.72 4.68
C GLU A 90 15.27 -8.64 3.50
N ASP A 91 13.97 -8.77 3.77
CA ASP A 91 12.90 -8.65 2.75
C ASP A 91 12.44 -7.20 2.55
N VAL A 92 13.00 -6.24 3.28
CA VAL A 92 12.81 -4.81 3.03
C VAL A 92 13.45 -4.45 1.69
N TYR A 93 12.69 -3.79 0.83
CA TYR A 93 13.19 -3.41 -0.49
C TYR A 93 14.41 -2.47 -0.41
N PRO A 94 15.34 -2.60 -1.37
CA PRO A 94 16.51 -1.73 -1.47
C PRO A 94 16.13 -0.25 -1.46
N GLY A 95 16.86 0.57 -0.71
CA GLY A 95 16.63 2.01 -0.61
C GLY A 95 15.62 2.44 0.46
N ILE A 96 14.73 1.55 0.92
CA ILE A 96 13.69 1.91 1.90
C ILE A 96 14.30 2.24 3.27
N LEU A 97 15.15 1.38 3.83
CA LEU A 97 15.75 1.65 5.14
C LEU A 97 16.57 2.96 5.14
N PRO A 98 17.49 3.21 4.19
CA PRO A 98 18.19 4.49 4.09
C PRO A 98 17.25 5.70 3.93
N LEU A 99 16.12 5.54 3.22
CA LEU A 99 15.13 6.61 3.09
C LEU A 99 14.45 6.92 4.44
N LEU A 100 14.00 5.89 5.17
CA LEU A 100 13.39 6.05 6.49
C LEU A 100 14.35 6.75 7.48
N GLU A 101 15.61 6.34 7.51
CA GLU A 101 16.67 6.97 8.31
C GLU A 101 16.85 8.45 7.93
N ALA A 102 16.95 8.75 6.63
CA ALA A 102 17.12 10.12 6.15
C ALA A 102 15.90 11.00 6.45
N LEU A 103 14.67 10.48 6.33
CA LEU A 103 13.45 11.19 6.70
C LEU A 103 13.46 11.54 8.19
N ARG A 104 13.80 10.59 9.07
CA ARG A 104 13.92 10.83 10.51
C ARG A 104 15.00 11.87 10.84
N ALA A 105 16.17 11.76 10.23
CA ALA A 105 17.27 12.71 10.43
C ALA A 105 16.90 14.15 10.02
N ASN A 106 15.95 14.28 9.07
CA ASN A 106 15.46 15.59 8.61
C ASN A 106 14.12 15.98 9.27
N GLY A 107 13.73 15.35 10.37
CA GLY A 107 12.53 15.70 11.16
C GLY A 107 11.21 15.50 10.42
N LYS A 108 11.18 14.61 9.39
CA LYS A 108 9.96 14.30 8.66
C LYS A 108 9.13 13.25 9.39
N LYS A 109 7.81 13.40 9.32
CA LYS A 109 6.88 12.40 9.80
C LYS A 109 6.76 11.26 8.80
N ILE A 110 6.55 10.05 9.31
CA ILE A 110 6.43 8.83 8.51
C ILE A 110 5.18 8.09 8.94
N ALA A 111 4.30 7.78 7.98
CA ALA A 111 3.08 7.03 8.26
C ALA A 111 2.88 5.90 7.26
N LEU A 112 2.24 4.82 7.69
CA LEU A 112 1.80 3.74 6.83
C LEU A 112 0.34 3.97 6.42
N ALA A 113 0.07 3.88 5.11
CA ALA A 113 -1.25 4.03 4.48
C ALA A 113 -1.58 2.80 3.62
N SER A 114 -1.56 1.62 4.25
CA SER A 114 -1.83 0.34 3.58
C SER A 114 -3.28 -0.09 3.71
N ALA A 115 -3.83 -0.73 2.67
CA ALA A 115 -5.11 -1.42 2.72
C ALA A 115 -5.06 -2.76 3.49
N SER A 116 -3.88 -3.22 3.86
CA SER A 116 -3.67 -4.46 4.61
C SER A 116 -3.78 -4.25 6.11
N LYS A 117 -4.67 -5.01 6.77
CA LYS A 117 -4.77 -5.07 8.24
C LYS A 117 -3.52 -5.70 8.90
N ASN A 118 -2.64 -6.33 8.12
CA ASN A 118 -1.43 -6.97 8.61
C ASN A 118 -0.20 -6.04 8.57
N GLY A 119 -0.38 -4.75 8.27
CA GLY A 119 0.68 -3.75 8.23
C GLY A 119 1.54 -3.70 9.49
N PRO A 120 0.96 -3.55 10.69
CA PRO A 120 1.72 -3.53 11.96
C PRO A 120 2.57 -4.78 12.16
N PHE A 121 2.02 -5.97 11.89
CA PHE A 121 2.73 -7.23 12.00
C PHE A 121 3.95 -7.28 11.04
N LEU A 122 3.78 -6.86 9.80
CA LEU A 122 4.87 -6.84 8.82
C LEU A 122 5.96 -5.83 9.20
N LEU A 123 5.60 -4.63 9.66
CA LEU A 123 6.59 -3.66 10.16
C LEU A 123 7.40 -4.21 11.34
N GLU A 124 6.74 -4.94 12.25
CA GLU A 124 7.41 -5.61 13.37
C GLU A 124 8.38 -6.69 12.87
N ARG A 125 7.93 -7.57 11.97
CA ARG A 125 8.77 -8.63 11.38
C ARG A 125 10.01 -8.10 10.68
N MET A 126 9.89 -6.95 10.02
CA MET A 126 10.99 -6.27 9.34
C MET A 126 11.82 -5.36 10.25
N GLY A 127 11.45 -5.19 11.53
CA GLY A 127 12.16 -4.31 12.48
C GLY A 127 11.96 -2.82 12.20
N LEU A 128 10.92 -2.43 11.46
CA LEU A 128 10.69 -1.06 10.98
C LEU A 128 9.73 -0.24 11.85
N THR A 129 9.03 -0.85 12.82
CA THR A 129 7.98 -0.18 13.61
C THR A 129 8.42 1.16 14.19
N HIS A 130 9.66 1.25 14.67
CA HIS A 130 10.19 2.45 15.33
C HIS A 130 10.39 3.66 14.39
N PHE A 131 10.35 3.47 13.06
CA PHE A 131 10.40 4.56 12.09
C PHE A 131 9.06 5.25 11.89
N PHE A 132 7.94 4.57 12.14
CA PHE A 132 6.60 5.06 11.82
C PHE A 132 5.99 5.81 13.00
N ASP A 133 5.56 7.06 12.75
CA ASP A 133 4.82 7.86 13.73
C ASP A 133 3.40 7.31 13.91
N THR A 134 2.82 6.75 12.85
CA THR A 134 1.48 6.12 12.86
C THR A 134 1.33 5.08 11.76
N VAL A 135 0.41 4.15 11.98
CA VAL A 135 -0.10 3.19 11.01
C VAL A 135 -1.60 3.41 10.92
N ALA A 136 -2.09 3.86 9.76
CA ALA A 136 -3.52 4.05 9.56
C ALA A 136 -4.25 2.69 9.58
N ASP A 137 -5.35 2.61 10.32
CA ASP A 137 -6.14 1.37 10.40
C ASP A 137 -7.13 1.31 9.22
N PRO A 138 -6.95 0.36 8.27
CA PRO A 138 -7.87 0.21 7.15
C PRO A 138 -9.28 -0.27 7.57
N ALA A 139 -9.46 -0.72 8.81
CA ALA A 139 -10.79 -1.06 9.33
C ALA A 139 -11.55 0.16 9.87
N ALA A 140 -10.84 1.24 10.18
CA ALA A 140 -11.43 2.48 10.70
C ALA A 140 -11.85 3.47 9.59
N VAL A 141 -11.51 3.22 8.32
CA VAL A 141 -11.88 4.08 7.20
C VAL A 141 -13.12 3.56 6.47
N ALA A 142 -13.94 4.48 5.93
CA ALA A 142 -15.19 4.12 5.28
C ALA A 142 -14.99 3.46 3.91
N HIS A 143 -14.00 3.92 3.15
CA HIS A 143 -13.77 3.46 1.78
C HIS A 143 -12.30 3.09 1.57
N SER A 144 -12.07 2.01 0.82
CA SER A 144 -10.73 1.61 0.40
C SER A 144 -10.26 2.39 -0.83
N LYS A 145 -8.96 2.31 -1.15
CA LYS A 145 -8.41 2.85 -2.39
C LYS A 145 -9.27 2.39 -3.60
N PRO A 146 -9.62 3.27 -4.52
CA PRO A 146 -9.02 4.58 -4.81
C PRO A 146 -9.57 5.77 -4.01
N ALA A 147 -10.44 5.56 -3.00
CA ALA A 147 -10.87 6.63 -2.11
C ALA A 147 -9.69 7.15 -1.25
N PRO A 148 -9.70 8.44 -0.86
CA PRO A 148 -8.57 9.07 -0.17
C PRO A 148 -8.41 8.68 1.30
N ASP A 149 -9.39 8.00 1.87
CA ASP A 149 -9.63 7.84 3.30
C ASP A 149 -8.39 7.36 4.06
N ILE A 150 -7.68 6.35 3.56
CA ILE A 150 -6.51 5.79 4.26
C ILE A 150 -5.32 6.77 4.29
N PHE A 151 -5.13 7.57 3.23
CA PHE A 151 -4.07 8.59 3.19
C PHE A 151 -4.40 9.78 4.07
N LEU A 152 -5.67 10.18 4.13
CA LEU A 152 -6.14 11.21 5.06
C LEU A 152 -5.95 10.77 6.50
N ALA A 153 -6.34 9.54 6.86
CA ALA A 153 -6.14 8.97 8.19
C ALA A 153 -4.65 8.86 8.56
N ALA A 154 -3.78 8.49 7.62
CA ALA A 154 -2.34 8.42 7.83
C ALA A 154 -1.74 9.81 8.11
N ALA A 155 -2.13 10.83 7.34
CA ALA A 155 -1.67 12.20 7.56
C ALA A 155 -2.15 12.77 8.90
N GLU A 156 -3.43 12.58 9.23
CA GLU A 156 -4.01 12.98 10.51
C GLU A 156 -3.29 12.31 11.68
N GLY A 157 -3.11 10.99 11.64
CA GLY A 157 -2.41 10.25 12.69
C GLY A 157 -0.95 10.66 12.86
N ALA A 158 -0.30 11.14 11.79
CA ALA A 158 1.05 11.71 11.86
C ALA A 158 1.08 13.18 12.30
N GLY A 159 -0.08 13.83 12.44
CA GLY A 159 -0.18 15.26 12.77
C GLY A 159 0.29 16.16 11.62
N ALA A 160 0.10 15.76 10.36
CA ALA A 160 0.56 16.47 9.17
C ALA A 160 -0.62 16.97 8.32
N ASP A 161 -0.47 18.16 7.71
CA ASP A 161 -1.39 18.61 6.66
C ASP A 161 -1.18 17.76 5.41
N ILE A 162 -2.22 17.11 4.95
CA ILE A 162 -2.18 16.23 3.76
C ILE A 162 -1.60 16.94 2.53
N ARG A 163 -1.82 18.23 2.37
CA ARG A 163 -1.29 19.04 1.26
C ARG A 163 0.23 19.24 1.34
N GLN A 164 0.83 18.95 2.49
CA GLN A 164 2.27 18.99 2.74
C GLN A 164 2.85 17.57 2.82
N CYS A 165 2.11 16.57 2.39
CA CYS A 165 2.55 15.17 2.38
C CYS A 165 2.91 14.70 0.97
N ILE A 166 3.88 13.78 0.92
CA ILE A 166 4.16 12.93 -0.24
C ILE A 166 3.55 11.55 0.04
N GLY A 167 2.80 11.00 -0.89
CA GLY A 167 2.34 9.61 -0.86
C GLY A 167 3.17 8.75 -1.82
N ILE A 168 3.61 7.57 -1.37
CA ILE A 168 4.40 6.63 -2.18
C ILE A 168 3.58 5.36 -2.42
N GLU A 169 3.47 4.93 -3.69
CA GLU A 169 2.58 3.85 -4.15
C GLU A 169 3.12 3.10 -5.37
N ASP A 170 2.75 1.81 -5.48
CA ASP A 170 3.04 0.96 -6.64
C ASP A 170 1.81 0.59 -7.47
N ALA A 171 0.60 1.00 -7.03
CA ALA A 171 -0.66 0.61 -7.65
C ALA A 171 -1.48 1.83 -8.12
N ALA A 172 -2.14 1.71 -9.27
CA ALA A 172 -2.98 2.78 -9.84
C ALA A 172 -4.09 3.25 -8.88
N ALA A 173 -4.72 2.33 -8.15
CA ALA A 173 -5.75 2.67 -7.17
C ALA A 173 -5.20 3.52 -6.02
N GLY A 174 -3.98 3.25 -5.57
CA GLY A 174 -3.35 4.03 -4.52
C GLY A 174 -2.87 5.40 -5.02
N VAL A 175 -2.31 5.48 -6.22
CA VAL A 175 -1.98 6.78 -6.85
C VAL A 175 -3.23 7.66 -6.96
N ALA A 176 -4.36 7.08 -7.38
CA ALA A 176 -5.63 7.81 -7.43
C ALA A 176 -6.07 8.28 -6.02
N ALA A 177 -5.90 7.45 -5.00
CA ALA A 177 -6.23 7.80 -3.61
C ALA A 177 -5.35 8.94 -3.08
N ILE A 178 -4.03 8.93 -3.37
CA ILE A 178 -3.11 10.02 -3.00
C ILE A 178 -3.54 11.34 -3.65
N LYS A 179 -3.84 11.31 -4.95
CA LYS A 179 -4.33 12.50 -5.69
C LYS A 179 -5.64 13.02 -5.10
N ALA A 180 -6.59 12.13 -4.84
CA ALA A 180 -7.88 12.47 -4.25
C ALA A 180 -7.74 13.05 -2.83
N ALA A 181 -6.77 12.59 -2.04
CA ALA A 181 -6.45 13.13 -0.73
C ALA A 181 -5.81 14.54 -0.78
N GLY A 182 -5.20 14.90 -1.91
CA GLY A 182 -4.48 16.17 -2.08
C GLY A 182 -3.00 16.10 -1.74
N ALA A 183 -2.44 14.93 -1.45
CA ALA A 183 -1.00 14.73 -1.30
C ALA A 183 -0.27 14.70 -2.65
N LEU A 184 1.05 14.83 -2.64
CA LEU A 184 1.88 14.71 -3.84
C LEU A 184 2.19 13.23 -4.11
N PRO A 185 1.74 12.64 -5.22
CA PRO A 185 2.01 11.24 -5.52
C PRO A 185 3.43 11.04 -6.06
N VAL A 186 4.08 9.98 -5.57
CA VAL A 186 5.32 9.41 -6.12
C VAL A 186 5.07 7.93 -6.36
N GLY A 187 5.23 7.48 -7.59
CA GLY A 187 5.00 6.09 -7.98
C GLY A 187 6.28 5.26 -8.01
N VAL A 188 6.17 3.99 -7.63
CA VAL A 188 7.20 2.96 -7.81
C VAL A 188 6.72 2.04 -8.92
N GLY A 189 7.29 2.13 -10.11
CA GLY A 189 6.87 1.35 -11.26
C GLY A 189 6.92 2.12 -12.57
N LYS A 190 6.08 1.74 -13.51
CA LYS A 190 6.07 2.29 -14.87
C LYS A 190 4.92 3.25 -15.11
N ALA A 191 5.13 4.20 -16.02
CA ALA A 191 4.12 5.16 -16.43
C ALA A 191 2.88 4.52 -17.09
N GLU A 192 3.05 3.37 -17.74
CA GLU A 192 1.93 2.63 -18.36
C GLU A 192 0.94 2.08 -17.32
N ASP A 193 1.42 1.79 -16.09
CA ASP A 193 0.63 1.22 -15.01
C ASP A 193 0.09 2.30 -14.06
N LEU A 194 0.88 3.35 -13.78
CA LEU A 194 0.62 4.33 -12.73
C LEU A 194 0.20 5.71 -13.24
N GLY A 195 0.34 5.95 -14.55
CA GLY A 195 0.14 7.25 -15.17
C GLY A 195 1.46 8.02 -15.34
N GLY A 196 1.56 8.77 -16.45
CA GLY A 196 2.76 9.55 -16.79
C GLY A 196 2.76 10.98 -16.24
N ASP A 197 1.74 11.34 -15.46
CA ASP A 197 1.52 12.68 -14.91
C ASP A 197 1.99 12.83 -13.46
N ILE A 198 2.74 11.85 -12.94
CA ILE A 198 3.31 11.81 -11.59
C ILE A 198 4.81 11.57 -11.64
N ALA A 199 5.51 11.89 -10.55
CA ALA A 199 6.91 11.51 -10.38
C ALA A 199 7.03 9.98 -10.18
N LEU A 200 7.95 9.34 -10.88
CA LEU A 200 8.12 7.90 -10.90
C LEU A 200 9.58 7.51 -10.62
N VAL A 201 9.76 6.41 -9.92
CA VAL A 201 10.99 5.64 -9.89
C VAL A 201 10.70 4.23 -10.40
N SER A 202 11.62 3.63 -11.14
CA SER A 202 11.44 2.26 -11.65
C SER A 202 11.53 1.21 -10.55
N GLU A 203 12.25 1.52 -9.48
CA GLU A 203 12.50 0.67 -8.31
C GLU A 203 12.74 1.51 -7.06
N THR A 204 12.52 0.91 -5.89
CA THR A 204 12.60 1.60 -4.60
C THR A 204 13.99 2.14 -4.25
N ALA A 205 15.06 1.59 -4.84
CA ALA A 205 16.42 2.12 -4.70
C ALA A 205 16.56 3.57 -5.21
N GLY A 206 15.67 4.01 -6.11
CA GLY A 206 15.58 5.39 -6.59
C GLY A 206 14.89 6.35 -5.61
N LEU A 207 14.20 5.85 -4.60
CA LEU A 207 13.52 6.65 -3.58
C LEU A 207 14.53 7.17 -2.56
N THR A 208 15.19 8.27 -2.87
CA THR A 208 16.09 8.94 -1.93
C THR A 208 15.43 10.19 -1.35
N TYR A 209 15.91 10.65 -0.19
CA TYR A 209 15.45 11.93 0.39
C TYR A 209 15.67 13.10 -0.58
N ALA A 210 16.82 13.14 -1.25
CA ALA A 210 17.13 14.16 -2.26
C ALA A 210 16.17 14.10 -3.46
N TYR A 211 15.80 12.89 -3.91
CA TYR A 211 14.79 12.72 -4.95
C TYR A 211 13.44 13.31 -4.52
N LEU A 212 12.96 12.97 -3.33
CA LEU A 212 11.69 13.50 -2.81
C LEU A 212 11.70 15.02 -2.64
N GLN A 213 12.83 15.61 -2.19
CA GLN A 213 12.99 17.06 -2.12
C GLN A 213 12.92 17.73 -3.51
N ASN A 214 13.55 17.11 -4.52
CA ASN A 214 13.51 17.60 -5.89
C ASN A 214 12.09 17.56 -6.46
N VAL A 215 11.41 16.42 -6.33
CA VAL A 215 10.00 16.25 -6.76
C VAL A 215 9.10 17.29 -6.08
N TRP A 216 9.27 17.51 -4.77
CA TRP A 216 8.51 18.51 -4.03
C TRP A 216 8.74 19.91 -4.57
N THR A 217 9.98 20.29 -4.79
CA THR A 217 10.35 21.62 -5.31
C THR A 217 9.77 21.85 -6.71
N GLN A 218 9.84 20.85 -7.57
CA GLN A 218 9.32 20.93 -8.94
C GLN A 218 7.78 21.00 -8.98
N SER A 219 7.09 20.47 -7.96
CA SER A 219 5.62 20.51 -7.89
C SER A 219 5.05 21.93 -7.64
N GLY A 220 5.87 22.89 -7.26
CA GLY A 220 5.45 24.27 -6.95
C GLY A 220 4.65 24.41 -5.66
N ARG A 221 4.66 23.41 -4.76
CA ARG A 221 3.95 23.37 -3.47
C ARG A 221 4.70 24.04 -2.33
#